data_0070797556ccc456b5bb2f33e6e81d40
#
_entry.id   0070797556ccc456b5bb2f33e6e81d40
#
_cell.length_a   1.000
_cell.length_b   1.000
_cell.length_c   1.000
_cell.angle_alpha   90.00
_cell.angle_beta   90.00
_cell.angle_gamma   90.00
#
_symmetry.space_group_name_H-M   'P 1'
#
loop_
_entity.id
_entity.type
_entity.pdbx_description
1 polymer ?
#
loop_
_entity_poly.entity_id
_entity_poly.type
_entity_poly.pdbx_seq_one_letter_code
_entity_poly.pdbx_strand_id
1 'polypeptide(L)'
;MTMDIQQYFQRFLANYTPYKKYWNYEDGCVLKGCIDLYHATGDVLYRDFVLDYVSAYVAADGSIPNYEMRQYNIDSINSGKALFFALEETGEERYRKAIEFHMQRLREHPRCQCGNFWHKQLYPNQIWLDGLYMAQPFYMAYEAKFDGMAHVADITRQFQNVRKYLYNPEKGLNYHAYDEARVQFWADKETGCSKNFWLRSTGWYLMALVDCIALCSEQLYEHYRALVDIFRESIRGVLAYRAEDGLFYQVIDHPEAEGNYTETSGSAMIAYSLLKGVRIGVLDAEKYLPIAVDVFEKLAANKLRTEEDGVVRLTDICWVAGLGPDKNPQRDGSGAYYLSEPKKSDDSKGVGPFIMAYSEYLRAKQA
;
A
#
# COMPACT_ATOMS: atom_id res chain seq x y z
N MET A 1 -16.22 6.26 26.26
CA MET A 1 -14.87 6.82 26.33
C MET A 1 -14.26 6.72 24.97
N THR A 2 -14.04 7.83 24.28
CA THR A 2 -13.24 7.86 23.05
C THR A 2 -11.81 7.51 23.45
N MET A 3 -11.35 6.31 23.07
CA MET A 3 -9.97 5.94 23.32
C MET A 3 -9.07 6.87 22.51
N ASP A 4 -8.02 7.34 23.15
CA ASP A 4 -6.95 8.06 22.48
C ASP A 4 -6.29 7.12 21.44
N ILE A 5 -6.31 7.52 20.18
CA ILE A 5 -5.72 6.76 19.08
C ILE A 5 -4.23 6.51 19.33
N GLN A 6 -3.53 7.45 19.97
CA GLN A 6 -2.12 7.30 20.32
C GLN A 6 -1.92 6.18 21.36
N GLN A 7 -2.79 6.08 22.34
CA GLN A 7 -2.74 4.98 23.33
C GLN A 7 -2.98 3.62 22.66
N TYR A 8 -3.85 3.57 21.63
CA TYR A 8 -4.03 2.36 20.83
C TYR A 8 -2.71 1.98 20.13
N PHE A 9 -2.02 2.92 19.47
CA PHE A 9 -0.77 2.63 18.78
C PHE A 9 0.34 2.22 19.76
N GLN A 10 0.50 2.91 20.87
CA GLN A 10 1.50 2.57 21.89
C GLN A 10 1.29 1.14 22.40
N ARG A 11 0.05 0.76 22.70
CA ARG A 11 -0.27 -0.61 23.12
C ARG A 11 -0.02 -1.62 22.00
N PHE A 12 -0.43 -1.32 20.77
CA PHE A 12 -0.20 -2.19 19.61
C PHE A 12 1.29 -2.47 19.41
N LEU A 13 2.13 -1.42 19.44
CA LEU A 13 3.57 -1.54 19.26
C LEU A 13 4.26 -2.23 20.44
N ALA A 14 3.83 -1.97 21.68
CA ALA A 14 4.37 -2.64 22.89
C ALA A 14 4.14 -4.17 22.88
N ASN A 15 3.10 -4.64 22.18
CA ASN A 15 2.77 -6.05 22.04
C ASN A 15 3.07 -6.59 20.63
N TYR A 16 3.78 -5.82 19.83
CA TYR A 16 4.04 -6.19 18.44
C TYR A 16 4.91 -7.44 18.33
N THR A 17 4.46 -8.35 17.51
CA THR A 17 5.25 -9.52 17.11
C THR A 17 5.41 -9.48 15.59
N PRO A 18 6.64 -9.63 15.06
CA PRO A 18 6.86 -9.67 13.62
C PRO A 18 5.89 -10.64 12.93
N TYR A 19 5.29 -10.19 11.85
CA TYR A 19 4.24 -10.94 11.14
C TYR A 19 4.75 -12.30 10.64
N LYS A 20 6.03 -12.34 10.27
CA LYS A 20 6.77 -13.54 9.90
C LYS A 20 8.16 -13.53 10.52
N LYS A 21 8.78 -14.71 10.61
CA LYS A 21 10.17 -14.87 11.10
C LYS A 21 11.23 -14.46 10.07
N TYR A 22 10.83 -13.81 8.98
CA TYR A 22 11.71 -13.36 7.91
C TYR A 22 11.23 -12.01 7.37
N TRP A 23 12.07 -11.34 6.59
CA TRP A 23 11.77 -10.05 5.96
C TRP A 23 10.52 -10.11 5.11
N ASN A 24 9.50 -9.32 5.42
CA ASN A 24 8.18 -9.40 4.81
C ASN A 24 7.53 -8.02 4.68
N TYR A 25 6.53 -7.89 3.80
CA TYR A 25 5.89 -6.60 3.52
C TYR A 25 4.91 -6.15 4.60
N GLU A 26 4.34 -7.11 5.32
CA GLU A 26 3.32 -6.82 6.33
C GLU A 26 3.92 -5.97 7.46
N ASP A 27 5.11 -6.34 7.93
CA ASP A 27 5.86 -5.54 8.90
C ASP A 27 6.26 -4.18 8.30
N GLY A 28 6.64 -4.16 7.01
CA GLY A 28 6.96 -2.94 6.28
C GLY A 28 5.84 -1.89 6.27
N CYS A 29 4.57 -2.33 6.33
CA CYS A 29 3.42 -1.42 6.45
C CYS A 29 3.43 -0.69 7.79
N VAL A 30 3.69 -1.41 8.89
CA VAL A 30 3.76 -0.83 10.24
C VAL A 30 4.98 0.08 10.37
N LEU A 31 6.15 -0.37 9.87
CA LEU A 31 7.38 0.44 9.87
C LEU A 31 7.17 1.78 9.16
N LYS A 32 6.54 1.76 7.96
CA LYS A 32 6.25 3.00 7.23
C LYS A 32 5.28 3.90 7.98
N GLY A 33 4.25 3.31 8.63
CA GLY A 33 3.35 4.05 9.50
C GLY A 33 4.09 4.73 10.65
N CYS A 34 4.99 4.01 11.34
CA CYS A 34 5.80 4.57 12.43
C CYS A 34 6.73 5.69 11.95
N ILE A 35 7.36 5.55 10.79
CA ILE A 35 8.19 6.61 10.19
C ILE A 35 7.36 7.88 9.96
N ASP A 36 6.19 7.75 9.35
CA ASP A 36 5.32 8.90 9.07
C ASP A 36 4.82 9.57 10.36
N LEU A 37 4.51 8.77 11.38
CA LEU A 37 4.04 9.28 12.67
C LEU A 37 5.17 9.94 13.47
N TYR A 38 6.39 9.39 13.43
CA TYR A 38 7.57 10.07 13.96
C TYR A 38 7.78 11.44 13.35
N HIS A 39 7.73 11.51 12.00
CA HIS A 39 7.86 12.80 11.30
C HIS A 39 6.71 13.79 11.57
N ALA A 40 5.54 13.31 11.98
CA ALA A 40 4.40 14.15 12.30
C ALA A 40 4.41 14.64 13.75
N THR A 41 4.97 13.86 14.67
CA THR A 41 4.87 14.11 16.12
C THR A 41 6.21 14.42 16.81
N GLY A 42 7.32 13.94 16.26
CA GLY A 42 8.64 13.95 16.90
C GLY A 42 8.78 12.92 18.03
N ASP A 43 7.78 12.04 18.24
CA ASP A 43 7.82 11.04 19.31
C ASP A 43 8.80 9.91 18.95
N VAL A 44 9.90 9.85 19.72
CA VAL A 44 11.00 8.91 19.52
C VAL A 44 10.61 7.43 19.65
N LEU A 45 9.51 7.13 20.32
CA LEU A 45 8.98 5.76 20.40
C LEU A 45 8.83 5.12 19.01
N TYR A 46 8.29 5.87 18.05
CA TYR A 46 8.07 5.38 16.68
C TYR A 46 9.38 5.22 15.90
N ARG A 47 10.33 6.13 16.07
CA ARG A 47 11.68 6.02 15.50
C ARG A 47 12.40 4.78 16.04
N ASP A 48 12.43 4.64 17.35
CA ASP A 48 13.16 3.56 18.02
C ASP A 48 12.57 2.20 17.62
N PHE A 49 11.24 2.07 17.55
CA PHE A 49 10.59 0.87 17.05
C PHE A 49 11.08 0.46 15.65
N VAL A 50 11.19 1.43 14.74
CA VAL A 50 11.68 1.16 13.37
C VAL A 50 13.14 0.74 13.37
N LEU A 51 14.00 1.46 14.11
CA LEU A 51 15.42 1.18 14.18
C LEU A 51 15.72 -0.19 14.82
N ASP A 52 15.01 -0.53 15.90
CA ASP A 52 15.11 -1.82 16.56
C ASP A 52 14.74 -2.95 15.62
N TYR A 53 13.60 -2.83 14.91
CA TYR A 53 13.18 -3.83 13.93
C TYR A 53 14.23 -4.01 12.82
N VAL A 54 14.62 -2.91 12.17
CA VAL A 54 15.55 -2.97 11.03
C VAL A 54 16.91 -3.51 11.47
N SER A 55 17.40 -3.09 12.64
CA SER A 55 18.69 -3.56 13.17
C SER A 55 18.70 -5.07 13.47
N ALA A 56 17.56 -5.64 13.85
CA ALA A 56 17.43 -7.07 14.10
C ALA A 56 17.48 -7.93 12.83
N TYR A 57 17.13 -7.35 11.67
CA TYR A 57 17.11 -8.07 10.39
C TYR A 57 18.30 -7.78 9.48
N VAL A 58 18.95 -6.62 9.60
CA VAL A 58 20.07 -6.23 8.73
C VAL A 58 21.41 -6.49 9.42
N ALA A 59 22.15 -7.45 8.93
CA ALA A 59 23.49 -7.79 9.44
C ALA A 59 24.51 -6.65 9.19
N ALA A 60 25.66 -6.72 9.84
CA ALA A 60 26.72 -5.69 9.73
C ALA A 60 27.28 -5.52 8.30
N ASP A 61 27.20 -6.56 7.48
CA ASP A 61 27.59 -6.52 6.06
C ASP A 61 26.49 -6.01 5.12
N GLY A 62 25.28 -5.75 5.66
CA GLY A 62 24.10 -5.32 4.90
C GLY A 62 23.22 -6.46 4.39
N SER A 63 23.59 -7.73 4.66
CA SER A 63 22.76 -8.87 4.28
C SER A 63 21.52 -8.98 5.16
N ILE A 64 20.47 -9.59 4.60
CA ILE A 64 19.22 -9.88 5.32
C ILE A 64 19.02 -11.40 5.25
N PRO A 65 18.96 -12.09 6.40
CA PRO A 65 18.79 -13.55 6.44
C PRO A 65 17.56 -14.03 5.68
N ASN A 66 17.69 -15.09 4.90
CA ASN A 66 16.63 -15.67 4.06
C ASN A 66 16.03 -14.72 3.02
N TYR A 67 16.78 -13.69 2.61
CA TYR A 67 16.37 -12.74 1.59
C TYR A 67 17.33 -12.84 0.40
N GLU A 68 16.97 -13.69 -0.56
CA GLU A 68 17.85 -14.08 -1.66
C GLU A 68 17.57 -13.29 -2.95
N MET A 69 18.59 -13.12 -3.78
CA MET A 69 18.54 -12.36 -5.04
C MET A 69 17.42 -12.88 -5.97
N ARG A 70 17.30 -14.18 -6.16
CA ARG A 70 16.39 -14.79 -7.14
C ARG A 70 15.03 -15.24 -6.60
N GLN A 71 14.59 -14.74 -5.46
CA GLN A 71 13.25 -15.06 -4.95
C GLN A 71 12.13 -14.49 -5.84
N TYR A 72 12.41 -13.42 -6.57
CA TYR A 72 11.46 -12.72 -7.44
C TYR A 72 10.06 -12.56 -6.80
N ASN A 73 10.06 -12.08 -5.57
CA ASN A 73 8.86 -11.71 -4.85
C ASN A 73 8.89 -10.20 -4.60
N ILE A 74 8.04 -9.48 -5.32
CA ILE A 74 8.04 -8.01 -5.27
C ILE A 74 7.58 -7.47 -3.90
N ASP A 75 6.74 -8.22 -3.17
CA ASP A 75 6.27 -7.80 -1.85
C ASP A 75 7.42 -7.57 -0.89
N SER A 76 8.48 -8.37 -0.99
CA SER A 76 9.64 -8.26 -0.11
C SER A 76 10.43 -6.95 -0.24
N ILE A 77 10.20 -6.19 -1.32
CA ILE A 77 10.81 -4.87 -1.53
C ILE A 77 10.18 -3.82 -0.61
N ASN A 78 8.89 -3.99 -0.24
CA ASN A 78 8.15 -2.99 0.51
C ASN A 78 8.83 -2.54 1.80
N SER A 79 9.33 -3.46 2.61
CA SER A 79 10.01 -3.15 3.88
C SER A 79 11.35 -2.44 3.69
N GLY A 80 11.94 -2.53 2.49
CA GLY A 80 13.14 -1.78 2.11
C GLY A 80 12.98 -0.26 2.22
N LYS A 81 11.75 0.26 2.22
CA LYS A 81 11.49 1.69 2.46
C LYS A 81 11.97 2.16 3.83
N ALA A 82 11.93 1.29 4.85
CA ALA A 82 12.45 1.61 6.18
C ALA A 82 13.98 1.72 6.24
N LEU A 83 14.70 1.13 5.28
CA LEU A 83 16.16 1.21 5.22
C LEU A 83 16.65 2.63 4.92
N PHE A 84 15.91 3.41 4.12
CA PHE A 84 16.26 4.81 3.86
C PHE A 84 16.21 5.64 5.14
N PHE A 85 15.16 5.44 5.93
CA PHE A 85 15.02 6.09 7.23
C PHE A 85 16.14 5.67 8.19
N ALA A 86 16.43 4.38 8.31
CA ALA A 86 17.50 3.89 9.16
C ALA A 86 18.88 4.45 8.74
N LEU A 87 19.14 4.58 7.43
CA LEU A 87 20.36 5.21 6.92
C LEU A 87 20.42 6.69 7.30
N GLU A 88 19.30 7.42 7.22
CA GLU A 88 19.23 8.85 7.57
C GLU A 88 19.46 9.09 9.06
N GLU A 89 18.84 8.28 9.92
CA GLU A 89 18.92 8.44 11.37
C GLU A 89 20.28 8.00 11.95
N THR A 90 20.92 6.99 11.36
CA THR A 90 22.12 6.37 11.95
C THR A 90 23.41 6.63 11.19
N GLY A 91 23.33 6.89 9.90
CA GLY A 91 24.50 6.96 9.01
C GLY A 91 25.20 5.62 8.77
N GLU A 92 24.64 4.49 9.21
CA GLU A 92 25.29 3.19 9.12
C GLU A 92 25.29 2.63 7.70
N GLU A 93 26.48 2.34 7.17
CA GLU A 93 26.69 1.87 5.78
C GLU A 93 25.99 0.52 5.48
N ARG A 94 25.72 -0.31 6.49
CA ARG A 94 24.97 -1.55 6.29
C ARG A 94 23.57 -1.32 5.69
N TYR A 95 22.91 -0.23 6.04
CA TYR A 95 21.60 0.10 5.46
C TYR A 95 21.72 0.55 4.01
N ARG A 96 22.77 1.26 3.67
CA ARG A 96 23.07 1.61 2.26
C ARG A 96 23.26 0.36 1.42
N LYS A 97 24.05 -0.61 1.89
CA LYS A 97 24.27 -1.90 1.20
C LYS A 97 22.97 -2.68 1.05
N ALA A 98 22.13 -2.70 2.09
CA ALA A 98 20.83 -3.35 2.02
C ALA A 98 19.88 -2.69 1.01
N ILE A 99 19.88 -1.36 0.90
CA ILE A 99 19.13 -0.61 -0.13
C ILE A 99 19.61 -1.00 -1.53
N GLU A 100 20.93 -1.01 -1.76
CA GLU A 100 21.51 -1.41 -3.05
C GLU A 100 21.13 -2.84 -3.42
N PHE A 101 21.12 -3.76 -2.46
CA PHE A 101 20.70 -5.14 -2.68
C PHE A 101 19.22 -5.22 -3.10
N HIS A 102 18.33 -4.46 -2.45
CA HIS A 102 16.92 -4.37 -2.86
C HIS A 102 16.78 -3.83 -4.28
N MET A 103 17.55 -2.78 -4.61
CA MET A 103 17.52 -2.20 -5.95
C MET A 103 18.05 -3.16 -7.00
N GLN A 104 19.12 -3.90 -6.71
CA GLN A 104 19.63 -4.95 -7.58
C GLN A 104 18.57 -6.02 -7.87
N ARG A 105 17.83 -6.46 -6.85
CA ARG A 105 16.70 -7.39 -7.02
C ARG A 105 15.62 -6.83 -7.95
N LEU A 106 15.30 -5.55 -7.86
CA LEU A 106 14.34 -4.92 -8.79
C LEU A 106 14.88 -4.88 -10.22
N ARG A 107 16.16 -4.57 -10.41
CA ARG A 107 16.80 -4.56 -11.74
C ARG A 107 16.76 -5.94 -12.41
N GLU A 108 16.91 -7.02 -11.64
CA GLU A 108 16.85 -8.41 -12.10
C GLU A 108 15.43 -9.01 -12.11
N HIS A 109 14.45 -8.28 -11.56
CA HIS A 109 13.08 -8.80 -11.43
C HIS A 109 12.44 -9.05 -12.81
N PRO A 110 11.82 -10.23 -13.03
CA PRO A 110 11.16 -10.52 -14.31
C PRO A 110 10.05 -9.50 -14.63
N ARG A 111 9.87 -9.24 -15.93
CA ARG A 111 8.89 -8.27 -16.42
C ARG A 111 7.95 -8.89 -17.44
N CYS A 112 6.73 -8.36 -17.49
CA CYS A 112 5.80 -8.53 -18.58
C CYS A 112 6.37 -7.92 -19.87
N GLN A 113 5.86 -8.28 -21.04
CA GLN A 113 6.26 -7.69 -22.32
C GLN A 113 6.00 -6.18 -22.37
N CYS A 114 4.94 -5.72 -21.69
CA CYS A 114 4.64 -4.28 -21.55
C CYS A 114 5.63 -3.52 -20.67
N GLY A 115 6.53 -4.21 -19.93
CA GLY A 115 7.58 -3.64 -19.11
C GLY A 115 7.30 -3.60 -17.61
N ASN A 116 6.09 -3.86 -17.15
CA ASN A 116 5.80 -3.94 -15.71
C ASN A 116 6.47 -5.14 -15.05
N PHE A 117 6.85 -5.01 -13.80
CA PHE A 117 7.32 -6.14 -13.00
C PHE A 117 6.22 -7.20 -12.86
N TRP A 118 6.59 -8.49 -12.93
CA TRP A 118 5.72 -9.54 -12.44
C TRP A 118 5.44 -9.33 -10.96
N HIS A 119 4.23 -9.70 -10.52
CA HIS A 119 3.95 -9.63 -9.09
C HIS A 119 4.87 -10.58 -8.28
N LYS A 120 5.02 -11.82 -8.74
CA LYS A 120 5.93 -12.82 -8.17
C LYS A 120 6.33 -13.86 -9.22
N GLN A 121 7.40 -14.59 -8.95
CA GLN A 121 7.76 -15.75 -9.78
C GLN A 121 6.62 -16.79 -9.86
N LEU A 122 5.84 -16.93 -8.78
CA LEU A 122 4.66 -17.79 -8.75
C LEU A 122 3.52 -17.31 -9.65
N TYR A 123 3.54 -16.03 -10.05
CA TYR A 123 2.54 -15.35 -10.87
C TYR A 123 3.21 -14.74 -12.11
N PRO A 124 3.75 -15.57 -13.02
CA PRO A 124 4.45 -15.06 -14.20
C PRO A 124 3.48 -14.29 -15.12
N ASN A 125 3.99 -13.24 -15.75
CA ASN A 125 3.25 -12.36 -16.67
C ASN A 125 2.04 -11.64 -16.04
N GLN A 126 1.99 -11.51 -14.71
CA GLN A 126 0.87 -10.88 -14.02
C GLN A 126 1.26 -9.54 -13.41
N ILE A 127 0.42 -8.53 -13.62
CA ILE A 127 0.46 -7.21 -12.98
C ILE A 127 -0.66 -7.18 -11.95
N TRP A 128 -0.34 -6.92 -10.69
CA TRP A 128 -1.31 -6.69 -9.62
C TRP A 128 -1.15 -5.26 -9.11
N LEU A 129 -2.26 -4.61 -8.77
CA LEU A 129 -2.23 -3.26 -8.18
C LEU A 129 -1.35 -3.21 -6.93
N ASP A 130 -1.37 -4.27 -6.12
CA ASP A 130 -0.54 -4.45 -4.92
C ASP A 130 0.95 -4.28 -5.24
N GLY A 131 1.42 -4.87 -6.33
CA GLY A 131 2.82 -4.82 -6.76
C GLY A 131 3.33 -3.40 -7.01
N LEU A 132 2.44 -2.49 -7.42
CA LEU A 132 2.82 -1.08 -7.61
C LEU A 132 3.25 -0.44 -6.27
N TYR A 133 2.52 -0.70 -5.18
CA TYR A 133 2.92 -0.19 -3.86
C TYR A 133 4.16 -0.88 -3.30
N MET A 134 4.27 -2.17 -3.55
CA MET A 134 5.40 -2.94 -3.04
C MET A 134 6.74 -2.42 -3.61
N ALA A 135 6.79 -2.09 -4.91
CA ALA A 135 8.01 -1.70 -5.59
C ALA A 135 8.18 -0.20 -5.82
N GLN A 136 7.16 0.49 -6.38
CA GLN A 136 7.38 1.80 -6.99
C GLN A 136 7.80 2.89 -6.00
N PRO A 137 7.23 3.00 -4.77
CA PRO A 137 7.72 3.99 -3.80
C PRO A 137 9.16 3.75 -3.35
N PHE A 138 9.60 2.49 -3.23
CA PHE A 138 11.01 2.17 -2.97
C PHE A 138 11.89 2.58 -4.16
N TYR A 139 11.49 2.22 -5.37
CA TYR A 139 12.22 2.56 -6.59
C TYR A 139 12.33 4.07 -6.75
N MET A 140 11.23 4.81 -6.58
CA MET A 140 11.22 6.27 -6.65
C MET A 140 12.12 6.92 -5.57
N ALA A 141 12.12 6.38 -4.35
CA ALA A 141 12.99 6.85 -3.28
C ALA A 141 14.48 6.62 -3.61
N TYR A 142 14.81 5.48 -4.22
CA TYR A 142 16.16 5.19 -4.70
C TYR A 142 16.59 6.18 -5.78
N GLU A 143 15.76 6.38 -6.79
CA GLU A 143 16.03 7.33 -7.89
C GLU A 143 16.22 8.76 -7.37
N ALA A 144 15.35 9.20 -6.45
CA ALA A 144 15.45 10.53 -5.87
C ALA A 144 16.74 10.74 -5.04
N LYS A 145 17.15 9.72 -4.31
CA LYS A 145 18.26 9.85 -3.36
C LYS A 145 19.62 9.53 -3.96
N PHE A 146 19.69 8.60 -4.91
CA PHE A 146 20.97 8.02 -5.34
C PHE A 146 21.21 8.03 -6.84
N ASP A 147 20.19 8.14 -7.68
CA ASP A 147 20.33 7.95 -9.13
C ASP A 147 19.84 9.15 -9.97
N GLY A 148 19.56 10.28 -9.32
CA GLY A 148 19.19 11.53 -10.00
C GLY A 148 17.97 11.43 -10.91
N MET A 149 17.03 10.56 -10.60
CA MET A 149 15.79 10.31 -11.37
C MET A 149 16.04 9.70 -12.76
N ALA A 150 17.14 9.01 -12.98
CA ALA A 150 17.51 8.46 -14.29
C ALA A 150 16.46 7.49 -14.87
N HIS A 151 15.72 6.76 -14.01
CA HIS A 151 14.76 5.76 -14.41
C HIS A 151 13.28 6.13 -14.10
N VAL A 152 13.00 7.40 -13.82
CA VAL A 152 11.62 7.89 -13.56
C VAL A 152 10.64 7.53 -14.67
N ALA A 153 11.11 7.47 -15.93
CA ALA A 153 10.31 7.07 -17.08
C ALA A 153 9.83 5.61 -16.98
N ASP A 154 10.63 4.71 -16.42
CA ASP A 154 10.23 3.32 -16.17
C ASP A 154 9.13 3.23 -15.11
N ILE A 155 9.29 3.96 -14.00
CA ILE A 155 8.28 4.05 -12.94
C ILE A 155 6.97 4.58 -13.49
N THR A 156 7.00 5.71 -14.20
CA THR A 156 5.82 6.33 -14.79
C THR A 156 5.10 5.40 -15.77
N ARG A 157 5.85 4.70 -16.63
CA ARG A 157 5.31 3.74 -17.60
C ARG A 157 4.55 2.61 -16.91
N GLN A 158 5.02 2.12 -15.77
CA GLN A 158 4.33 1.05 -15.06
C GLN A 158 2.96 1.49 -14.54
N PHE A 159 2.80 2.73 -14.09
CA PHE A 159 1.48 3.29 -13.75
C PHE A 159 0.61 3.54 -14.98
N GLN A 160 1.19 4.04 -16.08
CA GLN A 160 0.47 4.23 -17.35
C GLN A 160 -0.04 2.89 -17.93
N ASN A 161 0.73 1.82 -17.80
CA ASN A 161 0.32 0.48 -18.21
C ASN A 161 -0.84 -0.06 -17.36
N VAL A 162 -0.83 0.18 -16.05
CA VAL A 162 -2.00 -0.15 -15.19
C VAL A 162 -3.23 0.58 -15.71
N ARG A 163 -3.15 1.90 -15.94
CA ARG A 163 -4.27 2.66 -16.49
C ARG A 163 -4.70 2.15 -17.86
N LYS A 164 -3.77 1.70 -18.71
CA LYS A 164 -4.07 1.19 -20.05
C LYS A 164 -4.76 -0.16 -20.04
N TYR A 165 -4.34 -1.08 -19.16
CA TYR A 165 -4.76 -2.49 -19.22
C TYR A 165 -5.77 -2.88 -18.15
N LEU A 166 -5.77 -2.23 -16.99
CA LEU A 166 -6.60 -2.61 -15.83
C LEU A 166 -7.79 -1.65 -15.62
N TYR A 167 -7.79 -0.46 -16.24
CA TYR A 167 -8.82 0.53 -15.99
C TYR A 167 -10.12 0.20 -16.74
N ASN A 168 -11.24 0.23 -16.00
CA ASN A 168 -12.58 0.15 -16.55
C ASN A 168 -13.19 1.56 -16.61
N PRO A 169 -13.40 2.14 -17.80
CA PRO A 169 -13.89 3.52 -17.94
C PRO A 169 -15.34 3.69 -17.52
N GLU A 170 -16.18 2.65 -17.60
CA GLU A 170 -17.59 2.70 -17.19
C GLU A 170 -17.73 2.76 -15.67
N LYS A 171 -16.85 2.05 -14.96
CA LYS A 171 -16.82 2.01 -13.49
C LYS A 171 -15.91 3.08 -12.90
N GLY A 172 -14.95 3.60 -13.64
CA GLY A 172 -13.93 4.52 -13.12
C GLY A 172 -12.95 3.86 -12.15
N LEU A 173 -12.81 2.54 -12.19
CA LEU A 173 -12.01 1.72 -11.28
C LEU A 173 -10.99 0.86 -12.04
N ASN A 174 -9.94 0.45 -11.34
CA ASN A 174 -8.98 -0.52 -11.87
C ASN A 174 -9.27 -1.92 -11.30
N TYR A 175 -9.28 -2.93 -12.17
CA TYR A 175 -9.34 -4.33 -11.76
C TYR A 175 -8.14 -4.69 -10.86
N HIS A 176 -8.30 -5.69 -9.97
CA HIS A 176 -7.26 -6.10 -9.05
C HIS A 176 -5.96 -6.50 -9.75
N ALA A 177 -6.07 -7.27 -10.84
CA ALA A 177 -4.91 -7.75 -11.59
C ALA A 177 -5.19 -7.96 -13.08
N TYR A 178 -4.09 -8.09 -13.82
CA TYR A 178 -4.04 -8.36 -15.25
C TYR A 178 -3.05 -9.50 -15.52
N ASP A 179 -3.48 -10.50 -16.28
CA ASP A 179 -2.64 -11.56 -16.83
C ASP A 179 -2.37 -11.26 -18.31
N GLU A 180 -1.15 -10.82 -18.60
CA GLU A 180 -0.76 -10.49 -20.00
C GLU A 180 -0.83 -11.71 -20.93
N ALA A 181 -0.58 -12.90 -20.41
CA ALA A 181 -0.67 -14.14 -21.16
C ALA A 181 -2.11 -14.64 -21.37
N ARG A 182 -3.08 -14.14 -20.57
CA ARG A 182 -4.51 -14.51 -20.61
C ARG A 182 -4.78 -16.01 -20.42
N VAL A 183 -3.90 -16.69 -19.71
CA VAL A 183 -3.97 -18.14 -19.47
C VAL A 183 -4.62 -18.48 -18.13
N GLN A 184 -4.54 -17.57 -17.16
CA GLN A 184 -5.05 -17.82 -15.82
C GLN A 184 -6.57 -18.02 -15.83
N PHE A 185 -7.05 -18.92 -14.96
CA PHE A 185 -8.47 -19.26 -14.86
C PHE A 185 -9.35 -18.12 -14.32
N TRP A 186 -8.76 -17.19 -13.58
CA TRP A 186 -9.42 -16.01 -13.04
C TRP A 186 -9.47 -14.83 -14.02
N ALA A 187 -8.63 -14.87 -15.06
CA ALA A 187 -8.50 -13.80 -16.03
C ALA A 187 -9.52 -13.94 -17.17
N ASP A 188 -10.11 -12.82 -17.55
CA ASP A 188 -10.92 -12.71 -18.75
C ASP A 188 -10.06 -13.00 -19.99
N LYS A 189 -10.57 -13.79 -20.93
CA LYS A 189 -9.80 -14.28 -22.08
C LYS A 189 -9.57 -13.22 -23.16
N GLU A 190 -10.37 -12.16 -23.19
CA GLU A 190 -10.24 -11.07 -24.14
C GLU A 190 -9.40 -9.93 -23.58
N THR A 191 -9.66 -9.52 -22.33
CA THR A 191 -9.00 -8.39 -21.70
C THR A 191 -7.78 -8.77 -20.89
N GLY A 192 -7.73 -9.97 -20.30
CA GLY A 192 -6.71 -10.41 -19.35
C GLY A 192 -6.97 -9.94 -17.92
N CYS A 193 -8.00 -9.14 -17.67
CA CYS A 193 -8.30 -8.59 -16.36
C CYS A 193 -8.96 -9.60 -15.42
N SER A 194 -8.79 -9.39 -14.11
CA SER A 194 -9.57 -10.08 -13.09
C SER A 194 -11.02 -9.60 -13.07
N LYS A 195 -11.91 -10.32 -12.34
CA LYS A 195 -13.36 -10.12 -12.43
C LYS A 195 -13.89 -8.91 -11.65
N ASN A 196 -13.24 -8.53 -10.55
CA ASN A 196 -13.78 -7.56 -9.59
C ASN A 196 -12.77 -6.49 -9.17
N PHE A 197 -13.29 -5.44 -8.53
CA PHE A 197 -12.54 -4.33 -7.94
C PHE A 197 -12.41 -4.55 -6.44
N TRP A 198 -11.28 -5.09 -6.01
CA TRP A 198 -11.00 -5.34 -4.60
C TRP A 198 -10.46 -4.07 -3.92
N LEU A 199 -11.05 -3.70 -2.79
CA LEU A 199 -10.77 -2.42 -2.14
C LEU A 199 -9.30 -2.24 -1.76
N ARG A 200 -8.70 -3.24 -1.11
CA ARG A 200 -7.31 -3.11 -0.66
C ARG A 200 -6.33 -2.98 -1.83
N SER A 201 -6.56 -3.66 -2.94
CA SER A 201 -5.70 -3.48 -4.13
C SER A 201 -5.80 -2.06 -4.69
N THR A 202 -7.00 -1.50 -4.74
CA THR A 202 -7.22 -0.08 -5.11
C THR A 202 -6.51 0.85 -4.12
N GLY A 203 -6.60 0.58 -2.81
CA GLY A 203 -5.89 1.32 -1.78
C GLY A 203 -4.37 1.30 -1.97
N TRP A 204 -3.79 0.13 -2.23
CA TRP A 204 -2.36 0.02 -2.54
C TRP A 204 -1.96 0.86 -3.75
N TYR A 205 -2.75 0.83 -4.81
CA TYR A 205 -2.47 1.61 -6.01
C TYR A 205 -2.48 3.12 -5.76
N LEU A 206 -3.45 3.61 -5.01
CA LEU A 206 -3.55 5.02 -4.62
C LEU A 206 -2.37 5.46 -3.74
N MET A 207 -2.00 4.64 -2.75
CA MET A 207 -0.81 4.89 -1.92
C MET A 207 0.47 4.92 -2.75
N ALA A 208 0.62 3.98 -3.70
CA ALA A 208 1.78 3.95 -4.60
C ALA A 208 1.90 5.25 -5.41
N LEU A 209 0.80 5.72 -5.98
CA LEU A 209 0.76 6.96 -6.76
C LEU A 209 1.14 8.17 -5.90
N VAL A 210 0.47 8.38 -4.77
CA VAL A 210 0.70 9.57 -3.95
C VAL A 210 2.10 9.58 -3.33
N ASP A 211 2.65 8.42 -2.98
CA ASP A 211 4.01 8.30 -2.46
C ASP A 211 5.06 8.59 -3.53
N CYS A 212 4.86 8.07 -4.75
CA CYS A 212 5.74 8.39 -5.89
C CYS A 212 5.66 9.85 -6.29
N ILE A 213 4.47 10.43 -6.35
CA ILE A 213 4.28 11.86 -6.66
C ILE A 213 5.02 12.74 -5.65
N ALA A 214 4.91 12.41 -4.35
CA ALA A 214 5.58 13.17 -3.28
C ALA A 214 7.12 13.18 -3.38
N LEU A 215 7.70 12.20 -4.06
CA LEU A 215 9.15 12.07 -4.29
C LEU A 215 9.56 12.54 -5.69
N CYS A 216 8.63 12.64 -6.64
CA CYS A 216 8.90 13.06 -8.00
C CYS A 216 9.07 14.59 -8.04
N SER A 217 10.16 15.05 -8.66
CA SER A 217 10.35 16.48 -8.88
C SER A 217 9.36 17.03 -9.90
N GLU A 218 8.72 18.17 -9.61
CA GLU A 218 7.88 18.90 -10.55
C GLU A 218 8.67 19.37 -11.81
N GLN A 219 9.99 19.45 -11.71
CA GLN A 219 10.87 19.76 -12.86
C GLN A 219 10.82 18.63 -13.92
N LEU A 220 10.47 17.41 -13.53
CA LEU A 220 10.19 16.29 -14.43
C LEU A 220 8.73 16.34 -14.90
N TYR A 221 8.32 17.47 -15.42
CA TYR A 221 6.94 17.89 -15.64
C TYR A 221 6.04 16.81 -16.28
N GLU A 222 6.49 16.14 -17.35
CA GLU A 222 5.69 15.14 -18.05
C GLU A 222 5.40 13.91 -17.18
N HIS A 223 6.40 13.45 -16.42
CA HIS A 223 6.27 12.31 -15.53
C HIS A 223 5.41 12.65 -14.31
N TYR A 224 5.71 13.80 -13.69
CA TYR A 224 4.93 14.30 -12.55
C TYR A 224 3.47 14.46 -12.93
N ARG A 225 3.16 15.16 -14.03
CA ARG A 225 1.80 15.38 -14.51
C ARG A 225 1.09 14.06 -14.82
N ALA A 226 1.75 13.11 -15.49
CA ALA A 226 1.15 11.82 -15.81
C ALA A 226 0.73 11.06 -14.53
N LEU A 227 1.58 11.04 -13.49
CA LEU A 227 1.26 10.41 -12.22
C LEU A 227 0.10 11.14 -11.50
N VAL A 228 0.10 12.47 -11.49
CA VAL A 228 -0.96 13.29 -10.89
C VAL A 228 -2.29 13.09 -11.59
N ASP A 229 -2.33 13.05 -12.92
CA ASP A 229 -3.56 12.85 -13.69
C ASP A 229 -4.17 11.47 -13.42
N ILE A 230 -3.34 10.41 -13.37
CA ILE A 230 -3.76 9.05 -13.02
C ILE A 230 -4.28 9.00 -11.57
N PHE A 231 -3.59 9.64 -10.65
CA PHE A 231 -4.00 9.70 -9.24
C PHE A 231 -5.36 10.39 -9.08
N ARG A 232 -5.54 11.55 -9.69
CA ARG A 232 -6.79 12.30 -9.65
C ARG A 232 -7.96 11.53 -10.28
N GLU A 233 -7.72 10.82 -11.39
CA GLU A 233 -8.72 9.94 -12.02
C GLU A 233 -9.13 8.84 -11.06
N SER A 234 -8.17 8.13 -10.46
CA SER A 234 -8.42 7.01 -9.53
C SER A 234 -9.13 7.45 -8.25
N ILE A 235 -8.76 8.62 -7.69
CA ILE A 235 -9.45 9.21 -6.53
C ILE A 235 -10.92 9.53 -6.86
N ARG A 236 -11.19 10.16 -8.02
CA ARG A 236 -12.58 10.45 -8.42
C ARG A 236 -13.40 9.17 -8.58
N GLY A 237 -12.79 8.14 -9.18
CA GLY A 237 -13.45 6.86 -9.39
C GLY A 237 -13.85 6.20 -8.08
N VAL A 238 -12.92 6.03 -7.14
CA VAL A 238 -13.21 5.35 -5.88
C VAL A 238 -14.18 6.13 -4.99
N LEU A 239 -14.13 7.45 -4.98
CA LEU A 239 -15.03 8.28 -4.19
C LEU A 239 -16.50 8.19 -4.63
N ALA A 240 -16.78 7.79 -5.88
CA ALA A 240 -18.14 7.55 -6.35
C ALA A 240 -18.82 6.36 -5.66
N TYR A 241 -18.04 5.49 -5.02
CA TYR A 241 -18.52 4.29 -4.32
C TYR A 241 -18.42 4.40 -2.79
N ARG A 242 -18.34 5.61 -2.28
CA ARG A 242 -18.31 5.81 -0.83
C ARG A 242 -19.64 5.39 -0.21
N ALA A 243 -19.58 4.52 0.80
CA ALA A 243 -20.74 4.00 1.50
C ALA A 243 -21.41 5.06 2.41
N GLU A 244 -22.63 4.79 2.87
CA GLU A 244 -23.39 5.67 3.77
C GLU A 244 -22.67 5.88 5.13
N ASP A 245 -21.92 4.87 5.62
CA ASP A 245 -21.12 4.98 6.83
C ASP A 245 -19.84 5.80 6.63
N GLY A 246 -19.60 6.29 5.40
CA GLY A 246 -18.47 7.12 5.04
C GLY A 246 -17.20 6.35 4.65
N LEU A 247 -17.24 5.02 4.64
CA LEU A 247 -16.12 4.13 4.29
C LEU A 247 -16.33 3.47 2.91
N PHE A 248 -15.60 2.38 2.62
CA PHE A 248 -15.65 1.72 1.32
C PHE A 248 -15.79 0.20 1.47
N TYR A 249 -16.59 -0.40 0.60
CA TYR A 249 -16.88 -1.84 0.61
C TYR A 249 -15.70 -2.69 0.14
N GLN A 250 -15.57 -3.92 0.67
CA GLN A 250 -14.56 -4.92 0.31
C GLN A 250 -14.54 -5.20 -1.20
N VAL A 251 -15.71 -5.40 -1.82
CA VAL A 251 -15.94 -5.40 -3.28
C VAL A 251 -16.60 -4.08 -3.61
N ILE A 252 -15.86 -3.17 -4.25
CA ILE A 252 -16.17 -1.73 -4.27
C ILE A 252 -17.53 -1.42 -4.89
N ASP A 253 -17.83 -2.02 -6.04
CA ASP A 253 -18.99 -1.69 -6.87
C ASP A 253 -20.21 -2.59 -6.67
N HIS A 254 -20.21 -3.39 -5.58
CA HIS A 254 -21.29 -4.30 -5.23
C HIS A 254 -21.77 -4.11 -3.78
N PRO A 255 -22.24 -2.90 -3.40
CA PRO A 255 -22.69 -2.63 -2.03
C PRO A 255 -23.86 -3.55 -1.60
N GLU A 256 -24.67 -4.02 -2.54
CA GLU A 256 -25.82 -4.90 -2.34
C GLU A 256 -25.45 -6.39 -2.17
N ALA A 257 -24.21 -6.77 -2.43
CA ALA A 257 -23.79 -8.18 -2.35
C ALA A 257 -23.88 -8.69 -0.91
N GLU A 258 -24.55 -9.83 -0.73
CA GLU A 258 -24.70 -10.46 0.58
C GLU A 258 -23.34 -10.73 1.23
N GLY A 259 -23.16 -10.28 2.46
CA GLY A 259 -21.94 -10.40 3.22
C GLY A 259 -20.87 -9.35 2.89
N ASN A 260 -21.12 -8.42 1.96
CA ASN A 260 -20.21 -7.32 1.73
C ASN A 260 -20.17 -6.36 2.94
N TYR A 261 -19.02 -5.82 3.22
CA TYR A 261 -18.79 -4.97 4.39
C TYR A 261 -17.83 -3.84 4.08
N THR A 262 -17.90 -2.74 4.83
CA THR A 262 -16.92 -1.66 4.74
C THR A 262 -15.60 -2.12 5.36
N GLU A 263 -14.58 -2.24 4.52
CA GLU A 263 -13.29 -2.86 4.86
C GLU A 263 -12.30 -1.80 5.34
N THR A 264 -11.62 -2.12 6.42
CA THR A 264 -10.78 -1.16 7.17
C THR A 264 -9.48 -0.81 6.47
N SER A 265 -8.75 -1.80 5.92
CA SER A 265 -7.41 -1.54 5.38
C SER A 265 -7.45 -0.64 4.13
N GLY A 266 -8.35 -0.96 3.19
CA GLY A 266 -8.50 -0.15 1.99
C GLY A 266 -9.08 1.24 2.29
N SER A 267 -10.01 1.35 3.24
CA SER A 267 -10.52 2.64 3.70
C SER A 267 -9.43 3.50 4.35
N ALA A 268 -8.51 2.91 5.12
CA ALA A 268 -7.35 3.59 5.69
C ALA A 268 -6.38 4.09 4.60
N MET A 269 -6.12 3.27 3.59
CA MET A 269 -5.27 3.61 2.46
C MET A 269 -5.85 4.76 1.64
N ILE A 270 -7.16 4.79 1.44
CA ILE A 270 -7.86 5.89 0.75
C ILE A 270 -7.78 7.17 1.60
N ALA A 271 -8.04 7.09 2.91
CA ALA A 271 -7.90 8.23 3.82
C ALA A 271 -6.49 8.83 3.77
N TYR A 272 -5.45 7.98 3.87
CA TYR A 272 -4.07 8.41 3.72
C TYR A 272 -3.81 9.10 2.38
N SER A 273 -4.25 8.47 1.29
CA SER A 273 -4.01 8.99 -0.07
C SER A 273 -4.69 10.35 -0.30
N LEU A 274 -5.90 10.53 0.23
CA LEU A 274 -6.62 11.81 0.17
C LEU A 274 -5.90 12.89 0.98
N LEU A 275 -5.62 12.62 2.26
CA LEU A 275 -4.97 13.59 3.17
C LEU A 275 -3.60 14.01 2.63
N LYS A 276 -2.77 13.03 2.24
CA LYS A 276 -1.46 13.30 1.67
C LYS A 276 -1.57 14.04 0.32
N GLY A 277 -2.51 13.64 -0.53
CA GLY A 277 -2.75 14.30 -1.82
C GLY A 277 -3.13 15.77 -1.68
N VAL A 278 -3.91 16.12 -0.65
CA VAL A 278 -4.19 17.51 -0.28
C VAL A 278 -2.93 18.22 0.21
N ARG A 279 -2.20 17.61 1.14
CA ARG A 279 -1.00 18.23 1.73
C ARG A 279 0.07 18.55 0.69
N ILE A 280 0.29 17.66 -0.30
CA ILE A 280 1.26 17.92 -1.37
C ILE A 280 0.69 18.73 -2.55
N GLY A 281 -0.52 19.28 -2.43
CA GLY A 281 -1.12 20.19 -3.40
C GLY A 281 -1.64 19.53 -4.69
N VAL A 282 -1.69 18.20 -4.77
CA VAL A 282 -2.19 17.51 -5.97
C VAL A 282 -3.70 17.26 -5.95
N LEU A 283 -4.34 17.43 -4.81
CA LEU A 283 -5.79 17.50 -4.67
C LEU A 283 -6.18 18.88 -4.15
N ASP A 284 -7.28 19.42 -4.67
CA ASP A 284 -7.84 20.68 -4.22
C ASP A 284 -8.30 20.61 -2.76
N ALA A 285 -7.76 21.48 -1.92
CA ALA A 285 -7.99 21.44 -0.48
C ALA A 285 -9.44 21.76 -0.10
N GLU A 286 -10.08 22.74 -0.77
CA GLU A 286 -11.46 23.12 -0.45
C GLU A 286 -12.42 21.96 -0.68
N LYS A 287 -12.18 21.21 -1.75
CA LYS A 287 -13.01 20.07 -2.13
C LYS A 287 -12.68 18.81 -1.35
N TYR A 288 -11.39 18.43 -1.22
CA TYR A 288 -11.02 17.09 -0.78
C TYR A 288 -10.65 17.00 0.69
N LEU A 289 -10.21 18.09 1.36
CA LEU A 289 -9.85 18.03 2.77
C LEU A 289 -11.04 17.65 3.67
N PRO A 290 -12.25 18.22 3.52
CA PRO A 290 -13.41 17.81 4.32
C PRO A 290 -13.74 16.33 4.14
N ILE A 291 -13.65 15.81 2.90
CA ILE A 291 -13.90 14.40 2.60
C ILE A 291 -12.84 13.52 3.26
N ALA A 292 -11.57 13.87 3.15
CA ALA A 292 -10.44 13.12 3.69
C ALA A 292 -10.51 13.03 5.21
N VAL A 293 -10.80 14.14 5.88
CA VAL A 293 -10.99 14.22 7.34
C VAL A 293 -12.17 13.34 7.76
N ASP A 294 -13.31 13.44 7.08
CA ASP A 294 -14.50 12.68 7.43
C ASP A 294 -14.29 11.16 7.23
N VAL A 295 -13.61 10.72 6.15
CA VAL A 295 -13.25 9.31 5.97
C VAL A 295 -12.40 8.82 7.14
N PHE A 296 -11.38 9.58 7.54
CA PHE A 296 -10.52 9.17 8.66
C PHE A 296 -11.27 9.13 10.00
N GLU A 297 -12.08 10.14 10.30
CA GLU A 297 -12.85 10.22 11.54
C GLU A 297 -13.91 9.09 11.62
N LYS A 298 -14.59 8.77 10.52
CA LYS A 298 -15.51 7.63 10.41
C LYS A 298 -14.78 6.30 10.56
N LEU A 299 -13.60 6.17 9.96
CA LEU A 299 -12.77 4.98 10.11
C LEU A 299 -12.41 4.75 11.59
N ALA A 300 -11.89 5.77 12.28
CA ALA A 300 -11.55 5.68 13.70
C ALA A 300 -12.78 5.36 14.57
N ALA A 301 -13.91 6.04 14.32
CA ALA A 301 -15.13 5.86 15.11
C ALA A 301 -15.77 4.47 14.89
N ASN A 302 -15.74 3.95 13.66
CA ASN A 302 -16.47 2.74 13.31
C ASN A 302 -15.61 1.46 13.44
N LYS A 303 -14.28 1.56 13.38
CA LYS A 303 -13.39 0.40 13.26
C LYS A 303 -12.47 0.18 14.47
N LEU A 304 -12.20 1.21 15.29
CA LEU A 304 -11.62 1.00 16.62
C LEU A 304 -12.72 0.59 17.58
N ARG A 305 -12.77 -0.70 17.91
CA ARG A 305 -13.83 -1.28 18.75
C ARG A 305 -13.26 -2.03 19.94
N THR A 306 -13.97 -1.95 21.06
CA THR A 306 -13.70 -2.83 22.19
C THR A 306 -14.27 -4.20 21.90
N GLU A 307 -13.44 -5.23 21.86
CA GLU A 307 -13.86 -6.61 21.67
C GLU A 307 -14.27 -7.25 23.02
N GLU A 308 -14.75 -8.50 23.00
CA GLU A 308 -15.33 -9.19 24.16
C GLU A 308 -14.37 -9.31 25.36
N ASP A 309 -13.07 -9.34 25.08
CA ASP A 309 -12.02 -9.38 26.10
C ASP A 309 -11.70 -7.99 26.73
N GLY A 310 -12.46 -6.97 26.37
CA GLY A 310 -12.28 -5.59 26.83
C GLY A 310 -11.13 -4.84 26.17
N VAL A 311 -10.44 -5.44 25.19
CA VAL A 311 -9.33 -4.82 24.48
C VAL A 311 -9.84 -4.09 23.24
N VAL A 312 -9.41 -2.86 23.03
CA VAL A 312 -9.76 -2.12 21.81
C VAL A 312 -8.86 -2.56 20.66
N ARG A 313 -9.44 -2.91 19.54
CA ARG A 313 -8.72 -3.33 18.33
C ARG A 313 -9.24 -2.61 17.10
N LEU A 314 -8.38 -2.53 16.08
CA LEU A 314 -8.78 -2.12 14.74
C LEU A 314 -9.38 -3.34 14.03
N THR A 315 -10.69 -3.32 13.83
CA THR A 315 -11.48 -4.47 13.37
C THR A 315 -11.75 -4.45 11.86
N ASP A 316 -12.43 -5.48 11.33
CA ASP A 316 -12.91 -5.60 9.94
C ASP A 316 -11.80 -5.45 8.87
N ILE A 317 -10.59 -5.92 9.16
CA ILE A 317 -9.51 -5.99 8.19
C ILE A 317 -9.60 -7.32 7.44
N CYS A 318 -9.73 -7.31 6.12
CA CYS A 318 -9.58 -8.51 5.31
C CYS A 318 -8.22 -9.15 5.55
N TRP A 319 -8.19 -10.42 6.02
CA TRP A 319 -6.92 -11.03 6.40
C TRP A 319 -5.98 -11.15 5.21
N VAL A 320 -6.41 -11.84 4.15
CA VAL A 320 -5.62 -11.99 2.93
C VAL A 320 -6.54 -12.20 1.74
N ALA A 321 -6.23 -11.57 0.60
CA ALA A 321 -6.85 -11.93 -0.67
C ALA A 321 -5.78 -11.91 -1.76
N GLY A 322 -6.06 -12.62 -2.84
CA GLY A 322 -5.15 -12.75 -3.99
C GLY A 322 -5.83 -13.53 -5.12
N LEU A 323 -5.11 -13.81 -6.18
CA LEU A 323 -5.62 -14.49 -7.37
C LEU A 323 -4.76 -15.72 -7.66
N GLY A 324 -5.39 -16.89 -7.85
CA GLY A 324 -4.67 -18.12 -8.08
C GLY A 324 -3.60 -18.47 -7.04
N PRO A 325 -2.57 -19.22 -7.36
CA PRO A 325 -2.27 -19.86 -8.63
C PRO A 325 -3.18 -21.07 -8.93
N ASP A 326 -2.96 -21.80 -10.04
CA ASP A 326 -3.80 -22.94 -10.45
C ASP A 326 -4.03 -23.98 -9.36
N LYS A 327 -3.04 -24.19 -8.48
CA LYS A 327 -3.19 -25.07 -7.31
C LYS A 327 -4.10 -24.51 -6.20
N ASN A 328 -4.57 -23.26 -6.33
CA ASN A 328 -5.51 -22.62 -5.43
C ASN A 328 -6.70 -22.04 -6.21
N PRO A 329 -7.58 -22.89 -6.80
CA PRO A 329 -8.67 -22.46 -7.65
C PRO A 329 -9.77 -21.67 -6.91
N GLN A 330 -9.80 -21.69 -5.58
CA GLN A 330 -10.73 -20.90 -4.77
C GLN A 330 -10.48 -19.39 -4.94
N ARG A 331 -9.24 -19.00 -5.24
CA ARG A 331 -8.84 -17.59 -5.49
C ARG A 331 -9.14 -17.19 -6.93
N ASP A 332 -10.42 -17.27 -7.32
CA ASP A 332 -10.88 -17.06 -8.69
C ASP A 332 -11.24 -15.60 -9.03
N GLY A 333 -11.05 -14.68 -8.08
CA GLY A 333 -11.35 -13.27 -8.23
C GLY A 333 -12.84 -12.93 -8.31
N SER A 334 -13.74 -13.86 -7.96
CA SER A 334 -15.17 -13.58 -7.84
C SER A 334 -15.49 -12.75 -6.60
N GLY A 335 -16.65 -12.05 -6.62
CA GLY A 335 -17.15 -11.36 -5.42
C GLY A 335 -17.33 -12.32 -4.25
N ALA A 336 -17.89 -13.50 -4.49
CA ALA A 336 -18.06 -14.54 -3.47
C ALA A 336 -16.73 -14.95 -2.83
N TYR A 337 -15.65 -15.09 -3.64
CA TYR A 337 -14.33 -15.37 -3.10
C TYR A 337 -13.83 -14.26 -2.17
N TYR A 338 -13.86 -12.98 -2.61
CA TYR A 338 -13.37 -11.87 -1.78
C TYR A 338 -14.16 -11.74 -0.48
N LEU A 339 -15.47 -12.04 -0.49
CA LEU A 339 -16.33 -11.98 0.70
C LEU A 339 -16.18 -13.19 1.61
N SER A 340 -15.65 -14.31 1.11
CA SER A 340 -15.33 -15.50 1.91
C SER A 340 -14.01 -15.39 2.71
N GLU A 341 -13.16 -14.41 2.39
CA GLU A 341 -11.90 -14.23 3.11
C GLU A 341 -12.12 -13.77 4.54
N PRO A 342 -11.44 -14.39 5.53
CA PRO A 342 -11.63 -14.04 6.94
C PRO A 342 -11.29 -12.58 7.24
N LYS A 343 -12.01 -12.01 8.18
CA LYS A 343 -11.67 -10.72 8.80
C LYS A 343 -10.76 -10.96 10.00
N LYS A 344 -9.81 -10.04 10.22
CA LYS A 344 -8.87 -10.08 11.34
C LYS A 344 -8.75 -8.72 12.00
N SER A 345 -8.69 -8.71 13.31
CA SER A 345 -8.39 -7.50 14.09
C SER A 345 -6.88 -7.31 14.21
N ASP A 346 -6.44 -6.04 14.28
CA ASP A 346 -5.04 -5.64 14.44
C ASP A 346 -4.06 -6.25 13.41
N ASP A 347 -4.53 -6.57 12.21
CA ASP A 347 -3.63 -7.03 11.14
C ASP A 347 -2.76 -5.88 10.61
N SER A 348 -1.47 -6.13 10.45
CA SER A 348 -0.47 -5.14 10.01
C SER A 348 -0.83 -4.43 8.71
N LYS A 349 -1.54 -5.11 7.79
CA LYS A 349 -2.01 -4.55 6.51
C LYS A 349 -3.10 -3.48 6.65
N GLY A 350 -3.77 -3.45 7.81
CA GLY A 350 -4.73 -2.40 8.16
C GLY A 350 -4.13 -1.38 9.12
N VAL A 351 -3.41 -1.85 10.15
CA VAL A 351 -2.83 -0.98 11.18
C VAL A 351 -1.78 -0.03 10.59
N GLY A 352 -0.88 -0.52 9.73
CA GLY A 352 0.12 0.32 9.08
C GLY A 352 -0.51 1.51 8.32
N PRO A 353 -1.41 1.28 7.35
CA PRO A 353 -2.13 2.36 6.67
C PRO A 353 -2.96 3.25 7.61
N PHE A 354 -3.52 2.71 8.70
CA PHE A 354 -4.24 3.51 9.68
C PHE A 354 -3.31 4.49 10.43
N ILE A 355 -2.10 4.05 10.81
CA ILE A 355 -1.06 4.92 11.38
C ILE A 355 -0.65 6.00 10.36
N MET A 356 -0.45 5.62 9.10
CA MET A 356 -0.10 6.57 8.03
C MET A 356 -1.21 7.61 7.81
N ALA A 357 -2.47 7.19 7.79
CA ALA A 357 -3.61 8.10 7.68
C ALA A 357 -3.72 9.04 8.89
N TYR A 358 -3.48 8.54 10.10
CA TYR A 358 -3.46 9.35 11.31
C TYR A 358 -2.34 10.39 11.30
N SER A 359 -1.14 10.06 10.83
CA SER A 359 -0.06 11.02 10.73
C SER A 359 -0.38 12.17 9.76
N GLU A 360 -1.01 11.89 8.63
CA GLU A 360 -1.48 12.93 7.70
C GLU A 360 -2.67 13.73 8.28
N TYR A 361 -3.58 13.08 9.02
CA TYR A 361 -4.67 13.75 9.74
C TYR A 361 -4.15 14.76 10.78
N LEU A 362 -3.12 14.38 11.56
CA LEU A 362 -2.50 15.31 12.51
C LEU A 362 -1.92 16.54 11.80
N ARG A 363 -1.23 16.35 10.69
CA ARG A 363 -0.69 17.45 9.88
C ARG A 363 -1.79 18.36 9.33
N ALA A 364 -2.90 17.79 8.87
CA ALA A 364 -4.04 18.52 8.37
C ALA A 364 -4.76 19.36 9.45
N LYS A 365 -4.69 18.94 10.73
CA LYS A 365 -5.26 19.71 11.86
C LYS A 365 -4.33 20.81 12.36
N GLN A 366 -3.06 20.81 11.96
CA GLN A 366 -2.05 21.82 12.34
C GLN A 366 -1.91 22.93 11.27
N ALA A 367 -2.34 22.68 10.03
CA ALA A 367 -2.30 23.61 8.91
C ALA A 367 -3.50 24.58 8.93
#